data_7a83f8281922954b137f9ed575a3aacd
#
_entry.id   7a83f8281922954b137f9ed575a3aacd
#
_cell.length_a   1.000
_cell.length_b   1.000
_cell.length_c   1.000
_cell.angle_alpha   90.00
_cell.angle_beta   90.00
_cell.angle_gamma   90.00
#
_symmetry.space_group_name_H-M   'P 1'
#
loop_
_entity.id
_entity.type
_entity.pdbx_description
1 polymer ?
#
loop_
_entity_poly.entity_id
_entity_poly.type
_entity_poly.pdbx_seq_one_letter_code
_entity_poly.pdbx_strand_id
1 'polypeptide(L)'
;MANIHIIFHSFSITIFSFLLLINVQRIKSSVMMADSEQQSNTINKTTKLKSGYYIPVVGLGTSRIASTDELVVQAIKDAIDVGYRHIDTADFYQNEKAIGQALDELIRDGKIKRNELFITTKVWSNYHTKELALQSVRQSLTNLRLDYLDLVLIHWPMSFKSGSDLVPKFPNDTIIGSDLSKENFELAYQGLEDACDQNLTRSIGVSNFNIKQLEKLLSVENRRHKPVVNQVECHPHLNQEKLLEYCCNNSIYLVAYSPLRRANVALFDEPKLKQIALEHNRTIAQIILRWQLQRHVIVIPRTGKKHRMLENISLFDFHLNQTEMSTIKSLDRSKNNEGREIKFDSASHLPEYPFVDN
;
A
#
# COMPACT_ATOMS: atom_id res chain seq x y z
N MET A 1 32.19 -32.54 -37.46
CA MET A 1 30.71 -32.49 -37.51
C MET A 1 30.03 -32.77 -36.14
N ALA A 2 30.77 -32.97 -35.05
CA ALA A 2 30.16 -33.26 -33.70
C ALA A 2 29.87 -32.02 -32.84
N ASN A 3 30.42 -30.84 -33.15
CA ASN A 3 30.29 -29.65 -32.29
C ASN A 3 29.09 -28.75 -32.61
N ILE A 4 28.33 -28.99 -33.70
CA ILE A 4 27.18 -28.18 -34.09
C ILE A 4 25.88 -28.69 -33.41
N HIS A 5 25.79 -29.99 -33.10
CA HIS A 5 24.61 -30.57 -32.45
C HIS A 5 24.45 -30.19 -30.99
N ILE A 6 25.54 -29.92 -30.26
CA ILE A 6 25.48 -29.56 -28.83
C ILE A 6 25.01 -28.12 -28.63
N ILE A 7 25.31 -27.21 -29.53
CA ILE A 7 24.89 -25.81 -29.45
C ILE A 7 23.39 -25.66 -29.72
N PHE A 8 22.79 -26.40 -30.63
CA PHE A 8 21.37 -26.37 -30.91
C PHE A 8 20.51 -26.98 -29.78
N HIS A 9 21.03 -27.99 -29.07
CA HIS A 9 20.29 -28.59 -27.92
C HIS A 9 20.29 -27.66 -26.70
N SER A 10 21.37 -26.93 -26.43
CA SER A 10 21.47 -25.97 -25.34
C SER A 10 20.53 -24.77 -25.55
N PHE A 11 20.46 -24.25 -26.79
CA PHE A 11 19.55 -23.14 -27.14
C PHE A 11 18.06 -23.52 -27.06
N SER A 12 17.72 -24.76 -27.45
CA SER A 12 16.34 -25.25 -27.39
C SER A 12 15.84 -25.44 -25.95
N ILE A 13 16.69 -25.92 -25.05
CA ILE A 13 16.35 -26.11 -23.62
C ILE A 13 16.18 -24.75 -22.92
N THR A 14 17.01 -23.76 -23.25
CA THR A 14 16.89 -22.41 -22.67
C THR A 14 15.63 -21.69 -23.12
N ILE A 15 15.25 -21.80 -24.40
CA ILE A 15 14.00 -21.22 -24.92
C ILE A 15 12.77 -21.94 -24.33
N PHE A 16 12.82 -23.26 -24.18
CA PHE A 16 11.72 -24.03 -23.59
C PHE A 16 11.54 -23.70 -22.09
N SER A 17 12.64 -23.53 -21.36
CA SER A 17 12.63 -23.08 -19.95
C SER A 17 12.10 -21.66 -19.82
N PHE A 18 12.45 -20.75 -20.74
CA PHE A 18 11.96 -19.37 -20.74
C PHE A 18 10.46 -19.28 -21.08
N LEU A 19 10.00 -20.07 -22.06
CA LEU A 19 8.56 -20.20 -22.39
C LEU A 19 7.74 -20.86 -21.28
N LEU A 20 8.32 -21.83 -20.58
CA LEU A 20 7.69 -22.46 -19.41
C LEU A 20 7.56 -21.48 -18.26
N LEU A 21 8.59 -20.67 -17.99
CA LEU A 21 8.56 -19.58 -16.98
C LEU A 21 7.50 -18.54 -17.31
N ILE A 22 7.41 -18.10 -18.57
CA ILE A 22 6.38 -17.14 -19.04
C ILE A 22 4.98 -17.74 -18.89
N ASN A 23 4.79 -19.01 -19.21
CA ASN A 23 3.50 -19.68 -19.03
C ASN A 23 3.15 -19.89 -17.55
N VAL A 24 4.09 -20.25 -16.70
CA VAL A 24 3.89 -20.35 -15.23
C VAL A 24 3.57 -18.98 -14.63
N GLN A 25 4.22 -17.91 -15.11
CA GLN A 25 3.90 -16.54 -14.71
C GLN A 25 2.49 -16.11 -15.18
N ARG A 26 2.11 -16.43 -16.43
CA ARG A 26 0.74 -16.22 -16.93
C ARG A 26 -0.31 -17.00 -16.15
N ILE A 27 -0.02 -18.25 -15.78
CA ILE A 27 -0.92 -19.08 -14.98
C ILE A 27 -1.04 -18.54 -13.55
N LYS A 28 0.06 -18.09 -12.91
CA LYS A 28 0.02 -17.46 -11.58
C LYS A 28 -0.77 -16.15 -11.57
N SER A 29 -0.59 -15.30 -12.58
CA SER A 29 -1.40 -14.08 -12.72
C SER A 29 -2.86 -14.40 -13.03
N SER A 30 -3.15 -15.45 -13.84
CA SER A 30 -4.51 -15.91 -14.12
C SER A 30 -5.19 -16.56 -12.92
N VAL A 31 -4.46 -17.25 -12.05
CA VAL A 31 -5.01 -17.83 -10.81
C VAL A 31 -5.31 -16.73 -9.79
N MET A 32 -4.46 -15.70 -9.66
CA MET A 32 -4.79 -14.51 -8.88
C MET A 32 -6.00 -13.74 -9.47
N MET A 33 -6.19 -13.79 -10.80
CA MET A 33 -7.35 -13.19 -11.49
C MET A 33 -8.64 -14.00 -11.26
N ALA A 34 -8.58 -15.34 -11.27
CA ALA A 34 -9.77 -16.20 -11.18
C ALA A 34 -10.44 -16.14 -9.80
N ASP A 35 -9.67 -15.99 -8.71
CA ASP A 35 -10.23 -15.86 -7.36
C ASP A 35 -10.95 -14.51 -7.12
N SER A 36 -10.74 -13.49 -7.97
CA SER A 36 -11.34 -12.16 -7.83
C SER A 36 -12.65 -11.96 -8.61
N GLU A 37 -12.96 -12.82 -9.60
CA GLU A 37 -14.11 -12.62 -10.50
C GLU A 37 -15.45 -13.21 -9.99
N GLN A 38 -15.45 -14.01 -8.94
CA GLN A 38 -16.67 -14.69 -8.48
C GLN A 38 -17.47 -13.98 -7.38
N GLN A 39 -17.11 -12.76 -6.97
CA GLN A 39 -17.88 -12.02 -5.97
C GLN A 39 -18.71 -10.89 -6.60
N SER A 40 -20.01 -10.92 -6.35
CA SER A 40 -21.08 -10.01 -6.74
C SER A 40 -20.69 -8.51 -6.80
N ASN A 41 -21.47 -7.70 -7.52
CA ASN A 41 -21.44 -6.22 -7.62
C ASN A 41 -21.54 -5.46 -6.28
N THR A 42 -20.77 -5.83 -5.27
CA THR A 42 -20.81 -5.22 -3.94
C THR A 42 -19.72 -4.17 -3.76
N ILE A 43 -20.09 -3.09 -3.11
CA ILE A 43 -19.22 -1.95 -2.72
C ILE A 43 -17.96 -2.42 -1.97
N ASN A 44 -18.00 -3.56 -1.30
CA ASN A 44 -16.93 -4.12 -0.46
C ASN A 44 -16.22 -5.31 -1.11
N LYS A 45 -15.78 -5.18 -2.38
CA LYS A 45 -14.91 -6.22 -2.95
C LYS A 45 -13.64 -6.38 -2.13
N THR A 46 -13.30 -7.63 -1.83
CA THR A 46 -12.10 -8.01 -1.08
C THR A 46 -11.18 -8.86 -1.94
N THR A 47 -9.89 -8.88 -1.58
CA THR A 47 -8.93 -9.83 -2.14
C THR A 47 -8.22 -10.58 -1.01
N LYS A 48 -7.80 -11.82 -1.27
CA LYS A 48 -7.16 -12.67 -0.28
C LYS A 48 -5.65 -12.38 -0.23
N LEU A 49 -5.17 -11.99 0.93
CA LEU A 49 -3.74 -11.84 1.19
C LEU A 49 -3.08 -13.21 1.37
N LYS A 50 -1.76 -13.28 1.17
CA LYS A 50 -0.99 -14.53 1.38
C LYS A 50 -1.04 -15.03 2.84
N SER A 51 -1.33 -14.15 3.79
CA SER A 51 -1.59 -14.50 5.20
C SER A 51 -2.91 -15.26 5.43
N GLY A 52 -3.76 -15.37 4.40
CA GLY A 52 -5.07 -16.03 4.47
C GLY A 52 -6.24 -15.10 4.77
N TYR A 53 -6.00 -13.87 5.21
CA TYR A 53 -7.03 -12.87 5.49
C TYR A 53 -7.45 -12.10 4.24
N TYR A 54 -8.65 -11.49 4.27
CA TYR A 54 -9.19 -10.74 3.16
C TYR A 54 -9.10 -9.24 3.42
N ILE A 55 -8.57 -8.45 2.47
CA ILE A 55 -8.49 -7.00 2.51
C ILE A 55 -9.47 -6.37 1.54
N PRO A 56 -10.29 -5.37 1.95
CA PRO A 56 -11.10 -4.59 1.00
C PRO A 56 -10.22 -3.81 0.05
N VAL A 57 -10.53 -3.89 -1.26
CA VAL A 57 -9.70 -3.29 -2.32
C VAL A 57 -9.80 -1.76 -2.39
N VAL A 58 -10.79 -1.17 -1.71
CA VAL A 58 -10.92 0.28 -1.52
C VAL A 58 -10.92 0.58 -0.02
N GLY A 59 -9.96 1.36 0.44
CA GLY A 59 -9.85 1.82 1.82
C GLY A 59 -9.88 3.35 1.92
N LEU A 60 -10.08 3.87 3.12
CA LEU A 60 -9.97 5.29 3.44
C LEU A 60 -8.58 5.60 4.02
N GLY A 61 -7.78 6.42 3.33
CA GLY A 61 -6.55 6.99 3.87
C GLY A 61 -6.85 8.13 4.86
N THR A 62 -6.19 8.16 6.01
CA THR A 62 -6.50 9.13 7.08
C THR A 62 -5.40 10.18 7.33
N SER A 63 -4.28 10.15 6.62
CA SER A 63 -3.23 11.16 6.77
C SER A 63 -3.77 12.57 6.53
N ARG A 64 -3.77 13.42 7.57
CA ARG A 64 -4.33 14.80 7.50
C ARG A 64 -5.75 14.82 6.94
N ILE A 65 -6.61 13.89 7.35
CA ILE A 65 -7.99 13.78 6.86
C ILE A 65 -8.86 14.97 7.31
N ALA A 66 -8.56 15.51 8.49
CA ALA A 66 -9.22 16.65 9.08
C ALA A 66 -8.25 17.44 9.97
N SER A 67 -8.66 18.62 10.41
CA SER A 67 -7.84 19.55 11.20
C SER A 67 -8.02 19.42 12.70
N THR A 68 -9.09 18.78 13.16
CA THR A 68 -9.36 18.52 14.60
C THR A 68 -9.80 17.08 14.82
N ASP A 69 -9.66 16.60 16.04
CA ASP A 69 -10.04 15.24 16.42
C ASP A 69 -11.54 14.98 16.21
N GLU A 70 -12.41 15.95 16.51
CA GLU A 70 -13.86 15.83 16.30
C GLU A 70 -14.21 15.63 14.82
N LEU A 71 -13.52 16.34 13.93
CA LEU A 71 -13.69 16.18 12.49
C LEU A 71 -13.12 14.85 11.98
N VAL A 72 -12.06 14.33 12.61
CA VAL A 72 -11.56 12.96 12.33
C VAL A 72 -12.61 11.95 12.75
N VAL A 73 -13.15 12.04 13.96
CA VAL A 73 -14.24 11.16 14.46
C VAL A 73 -15.42 11.16 13.49
N GLN A 74 -15.87 12.35 13.06
CA GLN A 74 -16.99 12.47 12.12
C GLN A 74 -16.66 11.84 10.76
N ALA A 75 -15.44 12.06 10.23
CA ALA A 75 -15.03 11.50 8.94
C ALA A 75 -15.01 9.95 8.97
N ILE A 76 -14.58 9.33 10.07
CA ILE A 76 -14.63 7.88 10.21
C ILE A 76 -16.07 7.36 10.28
N LYS A 77 -16.95 8.04 11.02
CA LYS A 77 -18.38 7.67 11.07
C LYS A 77 -19.04 7.78 9.71
N ASP A 78 -18.78 8.87 8.97
CA ASP A 78 -19.26 9.06 7.60
C ASP A 78 -18.76 7.98 6.64
N ALA A 79 -17.49 7.57 6.77
CA ALA A 79 -16.91 6.51 5.96
C ALA A 79 -17.60 5.16 6.20
N ILE A 80 -17.81 4.78 7.45
CA ILE A 80 -18.51 3.53 7.80
C ILE A 80 -19.97 3.56 7.28
N ASP A 81 -20.66 4.70 7.44
CA ASP A 81 -22.02 4.90 6.94
C ASP A 81 -22.12 4.79 5.41
N VAL A 82 -21.14 5.31 4.67
CA VAL A 82 -21.03 5.20 3.20
C VAL A 82 -20.71 3.78 2.74
N GLY A 83 -20.14 2.94 3.62
CA GLY A 83 -19.83 1.55 3.31
C GLY A 83 -18.35 1.17 3.36
N TYR A 84 -17.43 2.07 3.71
CA TYR A 84 -16.02 1.68 3.91
C TYR A 84 -15.87 0.65 5.04
N ARG A 85 -14.97 -0.30 4.81
CA ARG A 85 -14.61 -1.33 5.79
C ARG A 85 -13.09 -1.42 6.01
N HIS A 86 -12.29 -0.71 5.22
CA HIS A 86 -10.84 -0.61 5.34
C HIS A 86 -10.46 0.83 5.69
N ILE A 87 -9.82 1.01 6.85
CA ILE A 87 -9.27 2.28 7.33
C ILE A 87 -7.76 2.16 7.41
N ASP A 88 -7.04 3.05 6.71
CA ASP A 88 -5.58 3.12 6.72
C ASP A 88 -5.12 4.33 7.52
N THR A 89 -4.41 4.09 8.61
CA THR A 89 -3.80 5.10 9.46
C THR A 89 -2.31 4.84 9.68
N ALA A 90 -1.67 5.57 10.57
CA ALA A 90 -0.29 5.40 11.03
C ALA A 90 -0.07 6.17 12.35
N ASP A 91 0.85 5.70 13.18
CA ASP A 91 1.31 6.44 14.38
C ASP A 91 1.76 7.86 14.02
N PHE A 92 2.52 8.02 12.93
CA PHE A 92 2.98 9.33 12.45
C PHE A 92 1.85 10.33 12.12
N TYR A 93 0.64 9.87 11.85
CA TYR A 93 -0.47 10.78 11.51
C TYR A 93 -1.07 11.47 12.74
N GLN A 94 -0.75 10.98 13.94
CA GLN A 94 -1.15 11.51 15.24
C GLN A 94 -2.68 11.64 15.40
N ASN A 95 -3.44 10.78 14.71
CA ASN A 95 -4.91 10.78 14.74
C ASN A 95 -5.52 9.42 15.14
N GLU A 96 -4.69 8.44 15.54
CA GLU A 96 -5.17 7.11 15.94
C GLU A 96 -6.14 7.17 17.12
N LYS A 97 -5.95 8.09 18.09
CA LYS A 97 -6.85 8.24 19.25
C LYS A 97 -8.26 8.66 18.83
N ALA A 98 -8.38 9.63 17.93
CA ALA A 98 -9.65 10.08 17.39
C ALA A 98 -10.33 9.00 16.54
N ILE A 99 -9.54 8.25 15.73
CA ILE A 99 -10.05 7.09 14.99
C ILE A 99 -10.55 6.02 15.97
N GLY A 100 -9.77 5.70 17.01
CA GLY A 100 -10.14 4.73 18.03
C GLY A 100 -11.43 5.11 18.77
N GLN A 101 -11.62 6.41 19.07
CA GLN A 101 -12.89 6.91 19.65
C GLN A 101 -14.06 6.62 18.69
N ALA A 102 -13.92 6.95 17.39
CA ALA A 102 -14.99 6.72 16.42
C ALA A 102 -15.35 5.22 16.29
N LEU A 103 -14.32 4.36 16.23
CA LEU A 103 -14.50 2.90 16.13
C LEU A 103 -15.18 2.33 17.36
N ASP A 104 -14.74 2.71 18.57
CA ASP A 104 -15.32 2.29 19.83
C ASP A 104 -16.81 2.69 19.94
N GLU A 105 -17.14 3.94 19.58
CA GLU A 105 -18.53 4.41 19.56
C GLU A 105 -19.38 3.61 18.57
N LEU A 106 -18.90 3.40 17.33
CA LEU A 106 -19.63 2.66 16.30
C LEU A 106 -19.85 1.18 16.66
N ILE A 107 -18.84 0.54 17.28
CA ILE A 107 -18.93 -0.86 17.71
C ILE A 107 -19.88 -1.00 18.90
N ARG A 108 -19.74 -0.15 19.93
CA ARG A 108 -20.59 -0.13 21.11
C ARG A 108 -22.07 0.13 20.76
N ASP A 109 -22.33 1.03 19.81
CA ASP A 109 -23.67 1.39 19.35
C ASP A 109 -24.26 0.34 18.37
N GLY A 110 -23.54 -0.76 18.10
CA GLY A 110 -23.98 -1.86 17.23
C GLY A 110 -24.08 -1.50 15.75
N LYS A 111 -23.45 -0.39 15.32
CA LYS A 111 -23.46 0.06 13.93
C LYS A 111 -22.55 -0.80 13.03
N ILE A 112 -21.49 -1.37 13.62
CA ILE A 112 -20.55 -2.26 12.94
C ILE A 112 -19.92 -3.21 13.95
N LYS A 113 -19.47 -4.40 13.49
CA LYS A 113 -18.70 -5.34 14.31
C LYS A 113 -17.21 -5.21 13.99
N ARG A 114 -16.32 -5.43 14.98
CA ARG A 114 -14.86 -5.40 14.78
C ARG A 114 -14.39 -6.30 13.63
N ASN A 115 -14.98 -7.47 13.49
CA ASN A 115 -14.62 -8.44 12.44
C ASN A 115 -15.10 -8.07 11.04
N GLU A 116 -15.91 -7.04 10.89
CA GLU A 116 -16.30 -6.46 9.58
C GLU A 116 -15.31 -5.38 9.11
N LEU A 117 -14.37 -4.97 9.99
CA LEU A 117 -13.38 -3.93 9.73
C LEU A 117 -12.02 -4.51 9.40
N PHE A 118 -11.31 -3.83 8.50
CA PHE A 118 -9.90 -4.04 8.20
C PHE A 118 -9.13 -2.77 8.56
N ILE A 119 -8.32 -2.81 9.61
CA ILE A 119 -7.59 -1.66 10.14
C ILE A 119 -6.09 -1.84 9.87
N THR A 120 -5.54 -0.89 9.11
CA THR A 120 -4.12 -0.80 8.81
C THR A 120 -3.48 0.34 9.59
N THR A 121 -2.35 0.07 10.25
CA THR A 121 -1.47 1.11 10.79
C THR A 121 -0.02 0.85 10.43
N LYS A 122 0.90 1.77 10.81
CA LYS A 122 2.30 1.73 10.38
C LYS A 122 3.23 2.13 11.51
N VAL A 123 4.33 1.38 11.65
CA VAL A 123 5.44 1.69 12.56
C VAL A 123 6.31 2.77 11.93
N TRP A 124 6.56 3.85 12.66
CA TRP A 124 7.34 4.97 12.19
C TRP A 124 8.86 4.71 12.27
N SER A 125 9.63 5.48 11.52
CA SER A 125 11.08 5.31 11.31
C SER A 125 11.97 5.40 12.56
N ASN A 126 11.50 6.02 13.65
CA ASN A 126 12.24 6.10 14.93
C ASN A 126 11.98 4.90 15.87
N TYR A 127 11.25 3.88 15.41
CA TYR A 127 10.97 2.63 16.14
C TYR A 127 11.60 1.41 15.46
N HIS A 128 12.76 1.54 14.83
CA HIS A 128 13.38 0.50 14.00
C HIS A 128 14.32 -0.45 14.75
N THR A 129 14.10 -0.68 16.06
CA THR A 129 14.54 -1.91 16.74
C THR A 129 13.39 -2.91 16.81
N LYS A 130 13.70 -4.17 17.11
CA LYS A 130 12.70 -5.22 17.29
C LYS A 130 11.72 -4.88 18.42
N GLU A 131 12.24 -4.46 19.57
CA GLU A 131 11.47 -4.12 20.77
C GLU A 131 10.62 -2.86 20.58
N LEU A 132 11.20 -1.81 19.99
CA LEU A 132 10.49 -0.56 19.74
C LEU A 132 9.37 -0.75 18.71
N ALA A 133 9.59 -1.54 17.65
CA ALA A 133 8.55 -1.84 16.67
C ALA A 133 7.37 -2.56 17.31
N LEU A 134 7.63 -3.58 18.15
CA LEU A 134 6.58 -4.28 18.89
C LEU A 134 5.86 -3.34 19.88
N GLN A 135 6.59 -2.46 20.55
CA GLN A 135 6.02 -1.43 21.45
C GLN A 135 5.11 -0.47 20.68
N SER A 136 5.53 0.00 19.49
CA SER A 136 4.71 0.86 18.62
C SER A 136 3.39 0.19 18.23
N VAL A 137 3.41 -1.12 17.90
CA VAL A 137 2.18 -1.88 17.62
C VAL A 137 1.23 -1.89 18.83
N ARG A 138 1.75 -2.13 20.04
CA ARG A 138 0.95 -2.09 21.26
C ARG A 138 0.38 -0.71 21.55
N GLN A 139 1.16 0.35 21.29
CA GLN A 139 0.70 1.73 21.43
C GLN A 139 -0.43 2.06 20.45
N SER A 140 -0.30 1.64 19.19
CA SER A 140 -1.37 1.80 18.19
C SER A 140 -2.65 1.07 18.59
N LEU A 141 -2.55 -0.16 19.13
CA LEU A 141 -3.72 -0.88 19.68
C LEU A 141 -4.42 -0.11 20.79
N THR A 142 -3.64 0.46 21.71
CA THR A 142 -4.17 1.30 22.80
C THR A 142 -4.85 2.56 22.26
N ASN A 143 -4.22 3.26 21.32
CA ASN A 143 -4.74 4.47 20.71
C ASN A 143 -6.05 4.20 19.93
N LEU A 144 -6.06 3.10 19.17
CA LEU A 144 -7.20 2.68 18.35
C LEU A 144 -8.30 1.97 19.15
N ARG A 145 -8.07 1.66 20.45
CA ARG A 145 -8.98 0.92 21.34
C ARG A 145 -9.38 -0.44 20.76
N LEU A 146 -8.39 -1.17 20.24
CA LEU A 146 -8.57 -2.47 19.58
C LEU A 146 -7.72 -3.55 20.24
N ASP A 147 -8.18 -4.81 20.17
CA ASP A 147 -7.44 -5.98 20.65
C ASP A 147 -6.47 -6.53 19.60
N TYR A 148 -6.75 -6.29 18.32
CA TYR A 148 -5.87 -6.69 17.20
C TYR A 148 -5.97 -5.71 16.03
N LEU A 149 -4.93 -5.70 15.20
CA LEU A 149 -4.88 -5.01 13.91
C LEU A 149 -5.02 -6.03 12.77
N ASP A 150 -5.51 -5.61 11.62
CA ASP A 150 -5.58 -6.49 10.45
C ASP A 150 -4.29 -6.46 9.64
N LEU A 151 -3.60 -5.30 9.61
CA LEU A 151 -2.34 -5.13 8.90
C LEU A 151 -1.45 -4.07 9.58
N VAL A 152 -0.19 -4.41 9.80
CA VAL A 152 0.83 -3.45 10.26
C VAL A 152 1.95 -3.38 9.23
N LEU A 153 2.38 -2.16 8.91
CA LEU A 153 3.44 -1.90 7.94
C LEU A 153 4.64 -1.21 8.58
N ILE A 154 5.85 -1.51 8.10
CA ILE A 154 6.97 -0.56 8.24
C ILE A 154 6.65 0.63 7.35
N HIS A 155 6.61 1.85 7.90
CA HIS A 155 6.14 3.05 7.19
C HIS A 155 7.12 3.51 6.10
N TRP A 156 8.42 3.50 6.42
CA TRP A 156 9.53 3.81 5.53
C TRP A 156 10.69 2.86 5.79
N PRO A 157 11.51 2.53 4.78
CA PRO A 157 12.71 1.71 5.02
C PRO A 157 13.80 2.45 5.80
N MET A 158 13.84 3.78 5.74
CA MET A 158 14.85 4.61 6.42
C MET A 158 14.66 4.57 7.93
N SER A 159 15.75 4.43 8.65
CA SER A 159 15.78 4.38 10.11
C SER A 159 16.28 5.69 10.68
N PHE A 160 15.45 6.33 11.50
CA PHE A 160 15.77 7.59 12.18
C PHE A 160 16.28 7.30 13.59
N LYS A 161 17.10 8.20 14.14
CA LYS A 161 17.53 8.11 15.53
C LYS A 161 16.33 7.93 16.45
N SER A 162 16.31 6.86 17.24
CA SER A 162 15.24 6.56 18.19
C SER A 162 15.11 7.65 19.27
N GLY A 163 13.90 7.85 19.80
CA GLY A 163 13.59 8.86 20.81
C GLY A 163 12.17 9.39 20.69
N SER A 164 11.88 10.43 21.49
CA SER A 164 10.56 11.08 21.51
C SER A 164 10.26 11.94 20.28
N ASP A 165 11.29 12.37 19.57
CA ASP A 165 11.14 13.17 18.35
C ASP A 165 10.85 12.25 17.16
N LEU A 166 9.68 12.43 16.54
CA LEU A 166 9.29 11.65 15.36
C LEU A 166 10.14 11.97 14.12
N VAL A 167 10.70 13.17 14.04
CA VAL A 167 11.49 13.65 12.90
C VAL A 167 12.76 14.34 13.42
N PRO A 168 13.70 13.57 14.01
CA PRO A 168 14.92 14.15 14.57
C PRO A 168 15.77 14.78 13.47
N LYS A 169 16.17 16.05 13.67
CA LYS A 169 16.89 16.85 12.67
C LYS A 169 18.14 17.51 13.24
N PHE A 170 19.14 17.65 12.37
CA PHE A 170 20.25 18.56 12.58
C PHE A 170 19.82 20.03 12.37
N PRO A 171 20.62 21.02 12.80
CA PRO A 171 20.33 22.44 12.59
C PRO A 171 20.17 22.85 11.11
N ASN A 172 20.74 22.10 10.18
CA ASN A 172 20.60 22.30 8.74
C ASN A 172 19.35 21.62 8.12
N ASP A 173 18.39 21.20 8.94
CA ASP A 173 17.11 20.57 8.56
C ASP A 173 17.23 19.14 7.98
N THR A 174 18.41 18.54 7.95
CA THR A 174 18.58 17.13 7.54
C THR A 174 18.21 16.17 8.68
N ILE A 175 17.66 15.00 8.32
CA ILE A 175 17.25 13.98 9.29
C ILE A 175 18.48 13.36 9.98
N ILE A 176 18.38 13.12 11.28
CA ILE A 176 19.37 12.34 12.01
C ILE A 176 19.01 10.85 11.85
N GLY A 177 19.82 10.14 11.06
CA GLY A 177 19.70 8.69 10.92
C GLY A 177 20.15 7.94 12.17
N SER A 178 19.78 6.67 12.25
CA SER A 178 20.20 5.75 13.31
C SER A 178 21.53 5.06 13.00
N ASP A 179 22.07 4.36 13.99
CA ASP A 179 23.13 3.36 13.80
C ASP A 179 22.52 2.07 13.21
N LEU A 180 22.68 1.85 11.91
CA LEU A 180 22.07 0.72 11.19
C LEU A 180 22.52 -0.65 11.69
N SER A 181 23.57 -0.75 12.49
CA SER A 181 23.95 -2.00 13.15
C SER A 181 23.00 -2.38 14.30
N LYS A 182 22.25 -1.42 14.82
CA LYS A 182 21.33 -1.56 15.97
C LYS A 182 19.89 -1.25 15.65
N GLU A 183 19.64 -0.40 14.68
CA GLU A 183 18.32 0.10 14.31
C GLU A 183 18.19 0.12 12.78
N ASN A 184 17.40 -0.78 12.21
CA ASN A 184 17.16 -0.88 10.78
C ASN A 184 15.80 -1.53 10.50
N PHE A 185 15.32 -1.44 9.27
CA PHE A 185 13.99 -1.99 8.92
C PHE A 185 13.89 -3.51 9.06
N GLU A 186 15.00 -4.26 8.99
CA GLU A 186 14.98 -5.73 9.15
C GLU A 186 14.73 -6.10 10.62
N LEU A 187 15.33 -5.37 11.56
CA LEU A 187 15.07 -5.53 12.99
C LEU A 187 13.64 -5.10 13.34
N ALA A 188 13.19 -3.94 12.82
CA ALA A 188 11.79 -3.53 12.99
C ALA A 188 10.82 -4.58 12.45
N TYR A 189 11.12 -5.19 11.30
CA TYR A 189 10.28 -6.24 10.72
C TYR A 189 10.21 -7.49 11.61
N GLN A 190 11.29 -7.86 12.30
CA GLN A 190 11.26 -8.92 13.30
C GLN A 190 10.30 -8.59 14.46
N GLY A 191 10.21 -7.33 14.87
CA GLY A 191 9.20 -6.86 15.83
C GLY A 191 7.77 -7.02 15.34
N LEU A 192 7.54 -6.84 14.03
CA LEU A 192 6.24 -7.10 13.42
C LEU A 192 5.94 -8.61 13.35
N GLU A 193 6.95 -9.45 13.08
CA GLU A 193 6.79 -10.91 13.15
C GLU A 193 6.38 -11.35 14.57
N ASP A 194 7.02 -10.80 15.61
CA ASP A 194 6.62 -11.04 17.00
C ASP A 194 5.20 -10.58 17.30
N ALA A 195 4.75 -9.46 16.70
CA ALA A 195 3.38 -8.99 16.84
C ALA A 195 2.37 -9.96 16.21
N CYS A 196 2.71 -10.61 15.07
CA CYS A 196 1.90 -11.68 14.49
C CYS A 196 1.83 -12.90 15.42
N ASP A 197 2.95 -13.37 15.92
CA ASP A 197 3.03 -14.55 16.80
C ASP A 197 2.25 -14.34 18.12
N GLN A 198 2.16 -13.09 18.58
CA GLN A 198 1.38 -12.69 19.76
C GLN A 198 -0.09 -12.36 19.42
N ASN A 199 -0.54 -12.57 18.18
CA ASN A 199 -1.89 -12.25 17.71
C ASN A 199 -2.29 -10.76 17.84
N LEU A 200 -1.32 -9.86 17.94
CA LEU A 200 -1.56 -8.41 17.94
C LEU A 200 -1.90 -7.87 16.55
N THR A 201 -1.45 -8.57 15.51
CA THR A 201 -1.83 -8.28 14.12
C THR A 201 -2.03 -9.55 13.31
N ARG A 202 -2.92 -9.52 12.32
CA ARG A 202 -3.23 -10.63 11.42
C ARG A 202 -2.25 -10.75 10.25
N SER A 203 -1.74 -9.61 9.80
CA SER A 203 -0.85 -9.51 8.63
C SER A 203 0.18 -8.43 8.85
N ILE A 204 1.32 -8.57 8.17
CA ILE A 204 2.37 -7.56 8.17
C ILE A 204 2.88 -7.29 6.76
N GLY A 205 3.42 -6.10 6.56
CA GLY A 205 3.96 -5.68 5.28
C GLY A 205 4.88 -4.46 5.42
N VAL A 206 5.07 -3.78 4.31
CA VAL A 206 5.96 -2.62 4.24
C VAL A 206 5.33 -1.47 3.45
N SER A 207 5.91 -0.28 3.58
CA SER A 207 5.52 0.89 2.80
C SER A 207 6.76 1.63 2.31
N ASN A 208 6.70 2.16 1.08
CA ASN A 208 7.79 2.88 0.44
C ASN A 208 9.06 2.07 0.16
N PHE A 209 8.96 0.75 0.06
CA PHE A 209 10.10 -0.11 -0.27
C PHE A 209 10.30 -0.20 -1.79
N ASN A 210 11.54 -0.06 -2.24
CA ASN A 210 11.93 -0.39 -3.61
C ASN A 210 12.21 -1.90 -3.76
N ILE A 211 12.50 -2.33 -5.00
CA ILE A 211 12.73 -3.76 -5.31
C ILE A 211 13.91 -4.32 -4.52
N LYS A 212 15.04 -3.61 -4.45
CA LYS A 212 16.23 -4.07 -3.72
C LYS A 212 15.97 -4.28 -2.23
N GLN A 213 15.20 -3.39 -1.63
CA GLN A 213 14.82 -3.51 -0.21
C GLN A 213 13.84 -4.66 0.02
N LEU A 214 12.91 -4.90 -0.91
CA LEU A 214 12.05 -6.08 -0.86
C LEU A 214 12.86 -7.37 -1.04
N GLU A 215 13.82 -7.42 -1.96
CA GLU A 215 14.73 -8.55 -2.15
C GLU A 215 15.51 -8.85 -0.87
N LYS A 216 16.10 -7.81 -0.27
CA LYS A 216 16.82 -7.94 1.01
C LYS A 216 15.92 -8.51 2.10
N LEU A 217 14.68 -8.02 2.21
CA LEU A 217 13.73 -8.50 3.20
C LEU A 217 13.29 -9.96 2.94
N LEU A 218 13.10 -10.33 1.68
CA LEU A 218 12.65 -11.67 1.28
C LEU A 218 13.75 -12.73 1.29
N SER A 219 15.03 -12.32 1.19
CA SER A 219 16.18 -13.23 1.18
C SER A 219 16.54 -13.81 2.57
N VAL A 220 15.98 -13.25 3.63
CA VAL A 220 16.22 -13.75 4.99
C VAL A 220 15.64 -15.17 5.13
N GLU A 221 16.53 -16.15 5.35
CA GLU A 221 16.13 -17.53 5.62
C GLU A 221 15.28 -17.59 6.91
N ASN A 222 14.31 -18.50 6.93
CA ASN A 222 13.43 -18.73 8.09
C ASN A 222 12.59 -17.52 8.52
N ARG A 223 12.29 -16.60 7.60
CA ARG A 223 11.33 -15.53 7.87
C ARG A 223 9.96 -16.14 8.16
N ARG A 224 9.47 -15.90 9.37
CA ARG A 224 8.21 -16.48 9.89
C ARG A 224 6.98 -15.97 9.14
N HIS A 225 6.94 -14.67 8.87
CA HIS A 225 5.85 -14.00 8.19
C HIS A 225 6.40 -13.12 7.05
N LYS A 226 6.09 -13.47 5.80
CA LYS A 226 6.46 -12.68 4.63
C LYS A 226 5.56 -11.45 4.49
N PRO A 227 6.07 -10.31 3.94
CA PRO A 227 5.24 -9.16 3.69
C PRO A 227 4.12 -9.50 2.70
N VAL A 228 2.88 -9.11 3.01
CA VAL A 228 1.72 -9.34 2.13
C VAL A 228 1.33 -8.11 1.33
N VAL A 229 1.87 -6.94 1.71
CA VAL A 229 1.60 -5.63 1.11
C VAL A 229 2.88 -4.83 1.01
N ASN A 230 3.05 -4.09 -0.10
CA ASN A 230 3.92 -2.91 -0.19
C ASN A 230 3.05 -1.69 -0.54
N GLN A 231 2.90 -0.75 0.40
CA GLN A 231 2.10 0.45 0.20
C GLN A 231 2.99 1.58 -0.31
N VAL A 232 2.72 2.11 -1.50
CA VAL A 232 3.55 3.13 -2.16
C VAL A 232 2.70 4.22 -2.80
N GLU A 233 3.32 5.38 -3.10
CA GLU A 233 2.71 6.35 -3.98
C GLU A 233 2.51 5.74 -5.37
N CYS A 234 1.24 5.69 -5.83
CA CYS A 234 0.93 5.12 -7.14
C CYS A 234 -0.31 5.79 -7.75
N HIS A 235 -0.15 6.35 -8.94
CA HIS A 235 -1.17 7.05 -9.72
C HIS A 235 -0.74 7.10 -11.20
N PRO A 236 -1.55 7.61 -12.16
CA PRO A 236 -1.19 7.59 -13.57
C PRO A 236 0.16 8.23 -13.92
N HIS A 237 0.58 9.29 -13.21
CA HIS A 237 1.90 9.91 -13.44
C HIS A 237 3.06 9.20 -12.70
N LEU A 238 2.79 8.19 -11.89
CA LEU A 238 3.77 7.34 -11.21
C LEU A 238 3.17 5.93 -11.08
N ASN A 239 3.14 5.20 -12.18
CA ASN A 239 2.36 3.97 -12.28
C ASN A 239 3.01 2.74 -11.63
N GLN A 240 4.28 2.83 -11.21
CA GLN A 240 5.01 1.79 -10.48
C GLN A 240 5.04 0.43 -11.20
N GLU A 241 5.06 0.39 -12.52
CA GLU A 241 4.87 -0.84 -13.31
C GLU A 241 5.86 -1.96 -12.93
N LYS A 242 7.15 -1.64 -12.87
CA LYS A 242 8.20 -2.61 -12.50
C LYS A 242 8.03 -3.14 -11.08
N LEU A 243 7.69 -2.24 -10.14
CA LEU A 243 7.46 -2.61 -8.74
C LEU A 243 6.18 -3.44 -8.59
N LEU A 244 5.12 -3.11 -9.33
CA LEU A 244 3.88 -3.87 -9.35
C LEU A 244 4.12 -5.30 -9.85
N GLU A 245 4.85 -5.45 -10.96
CA GLU A 245 5.22 -6.76 -11.50
C GLU A 245 6.05 -7.58 -10.49
N TYR A 246 7.06 -6.96 -9.88
CA TYR A 246 7.87 -7.61 -8.85
C TYR A 246 7.04 -8.06 -7.65
N CYS A 247 6.17 -7.19 -7.13
CA CYS A 247 5.29 -7.50 -6.01
C CYS A 247 4.33 -8.64 -6.35
N CYS A 248 3.71 -8.61 -7.53
CA CYS A 248 2.80 -9.65 -8.02
C CYS A 248 3.50 -11.02 -8.07
N ASN A 249 4.72 -11.09 -8.64
CA ASN A 249 5.52 -12.31 -8.73
C ASN A 249 5.88 -12.90 -7.35
N ASN A 250 5.93 -12.06 -6.31
CA ASN A 250 6.22 -12.47 -4.93
C ASN A 250 4.97 -12.62 -4.05
N SER A 251 3.76 -12.55 -4.64
CA SER A 251 2.48 -12.60 -3.91
C SER A 251 2.34 -11.49 -2.86
N ILE A 252 2.84 -10.29 -3.18
CA ILE A 252 2.73 -9.06 -2.39
C ILE A 252 1.75 -8.15 -3.12
N TYR A 253 0.70 -7.68 -2.45
CA TYR A 253 -0.19 -6.69 -3.04
C TYR A 253 0.42 -5.30 -2.98
N LEU A 254 0.28 -4.53 -4.06
CA LEU A 254 0.59 -3.11 -4.05
C LEU A 254 -0.63 -2.34 -3.56
N VAL A 255 -0.44 -1.47 -2.57
CA VAL A 255 -1.47 -0.54 -2.08
C VAL A 255 -1.07 0.87 -2.49
N ALA A 256 -1.94 1.54 -3.26
CA ALA A 256 -1.70 2.90 -3.73
C ALA A 256 -2.14 3.94 -2.70
N TYR A 257 -1.19 4.60 -2.05
CA TYR A 257 -1.50 5.86 -1.39
C TYR A 257 -1.41 7.04 -2.38
N SER A 258 -2.05 8.16 -2.06
CA SER A 258 -2.20 9.29 -2.99
C SER A 258 -2.61 8.87 -4.41
N PRO A 259 -3.58 7.94 -4.60
CA PRO A 259 -3.93 7.44 -5.93
C PRO A 259 -4.46 8.53 -6.86
N LEU A 260 -4.92 9.65 -6.30
CA LEU A 260 -5.39 10.85 -7.00
C LEU A 260 -4.33 11.97 -7.04
N ARG A 261 -3.05 11.66 -6.76
CA ARG A 261 -1.94 12.62 -6.75
C ARG A 261 -2.27 13.89 -5.94
N ARG A 262 -2.92 13.75 -4.77
CA ARG A 262 -3.35 14.85 -3.89
C ARG A 262 -4.24 15.88 -4.60
N ALA A 263 -5.03 15.48 -5.61
CA ALA A 263 -5.81 16.32 -6.50
C ALA A 263 -4.95 17.34 -7.29
N ASN A 264 -3.75 16.93 -7.71
CA ASN A 264 -2.85 17.74 -8.51
C ASN A 264 -3.52 18.17 -9.82
N VAL A 265 -3.50 19.48 -10.12
CA VAL A 265 -4.14 20.07 -11.28
C VAL A 265 -3.68 19.41 -12.59
N ALA A 266 -2.36 19.17 -12.74
CA ALA A 266 -1.83 18.56 -13.95
C ALA A 266 -2.37 17.15 -14.25
N LEU A 267 -2.71 16.35 -13.20
CA LEU A 267 -3.34 15.05 -13.40
C LEU A 267 -4.83 15.19 -13.75
N PHE A 268 -5.54 16.09 -13.08
CA PHE A 268 -6.97 16.28 -13.29
C PHE A 268 -7.28 17.06 -14.58
N ASP A 269 -6.30 17.76 -15.15
CA ASP A 269 -6.41 18.45 -16.43
C ASP A 269 -5.97 17.64 -17.64
N GLU A 270 -5.49 16.40 -17.44
CA GLU A 270 -5.10 15.50 -18.54
C GLU A 270 -6.27 15.28 -19.51
N PRO A 271 -6.15 15.71 -20.80
CA PRO A 271 -7.25 15.63 -21.76
C PRO A 271 -7.76 14.21 -21.97
N LYS A 272 -6.85 13.23 -21.95
CA LYS A 272 -7.19 11.80 -22.12
C LYS A 272 -8.05 11.28 -20.96
N LEU A 273 -7.78 11.71 -19.72
CA LEU A 273 -8.60 11.33 -18.57
C LEU A 273 -9.97 12.00 -18.62
N LYS A 274 -10.05 13.28 -19.03
CA LYS A 274 -11.32 14.00 -19.20
C LYS A 274 -12.22 13.33 -20.23
N GLN A 275 -11.66 12.89 -21.36
CA GLN A 275 -12.41 12.20 -22.41
C GLN A 275 -12.96 10.86 -21.90
N ILE A 276 -12.12 10.00 -21.31
CA ILE A 276 -12.55 8.71 -20.75
C ILE A 276 -13.65 8.92 -19.69
N ALA A 277 -13.48 9.93 -18.83
CA ALA A 277 -14.46 10.25 -17.78
C ALA A 277 -15.83 10.64 -18.39
N LEU A 278 -15.84 11.42 -19.47
CA LEU A 278 -17.05 11.81 -20.20
C LEU A 278 -17.73 10.58 -20.83
N GLU A 279 -16.96 9.71 -21.50
CA GLU A 279 -17.48 8.50 -22.18
C GLU A 279 -18.16 7.53 -21.20
N HIS A 280 -17.61 7.41 -19.98
CA HIS A 280 -18.18 6.57 -18.92
C HIS A 280 -19.23 7.27 -18.06
N ASN A 281 -19.49 8.58 -18.23
CA ASN A 281 -20.29 9.41 -17.32
C ASN A 281 -19.81 9.24 -15.85
N ARG A 282 -18.49 9.35 -15.65
CA ARG A 282 -17.81 9.22 -14.35
C ARG A 282 -16.89 10.41 -14.11
N THR A 283 -16.51 10.60 -12.83
CA THR A 283 -15.49 11.60 -12.50
C THR A 283 -14.10 11.07 -12.85
N ILE A 284 -13.14 11.99 -13.05
CA ILE A 284 -11.74 11.65 -13.26
C ILE A 284 -11.19 10.82 -12.08
N ALA A 285 -11.63 11.14 -10.85
CA ALA A 285 -11.27 10.37 -9.65
C ALA A 285 -11.73 8.90 -9.78
N GLN A 286 -12.96 8.65 -10.19
CA GLN A 286 -13.48 7.30 -10.41
C GLN A 286 -12.71 6.56 -11.52
N ILE A 287 -12.37 7.21 -12.62
CA ILE A 287 -11.57 6.61 -13.70
C ILE A 287 -10.20 6.19 -13.19
N ILE A 288 -9.49 7.05 -12.46
CA ILE A 288 -8.17 6.75 -11.92
C ILE A 288 -8.22 5.60 -10.91
N LEU A 289 -9.19 5.62 -9.99
CA LEU A 289 -9.35 4.57 -8.99
C LEU A 289 -9.74 3.24 -9.63
N ARG A 290 -10.64 3.25 -10.63
CA ARG A 290 -11.01 2.05 -11.38
C ARG A 290 -9.83 1.46 -12.15
N TRP A 291 -9.02 2.30 -12.79
CA TRP A 291 -7.79 1.89 -13.46
C TRP A 291 -6.83 1.16 -12.52
N GLN A 292 -6.65 1.66 -11.29
CA GLN A 292 -5.83 0.97 -10.28
C GLN A 292 -6.41 -0.40 -9.91
N LEU A 293 -7.71 -0.48 -9.65
CA LEU A 293 -8.36 -1.74 -9.30
C LEU A 293 -8.24 -2.79 -10.41
N GLN A 294 -8.34 -2.37 -11.69
CA GLN A 294 -8.18 -3.28 -12.82
C GLN A 294 -6.72 -3.75 -13.04
N ARG A 295 -5.76 -3.09 -12.42
CA ARG A 295 -4.35 -3.52 -12.30
C ARG A 295 -4.09 -4.36 -11.04
N HIS A 296 -5.13 -4.75 -10.30
CA HIS A 296 -5.04 -5.43 -9.01
C HIS A 296 -4.29 -4.61 -7.93
N VAL A 297 -4.33 -3.29 -8.02
CA VAL A 297 -3.77 -2.37 -7.03
C VAL A 297 -4.88 -1.94 -6.08
N ILE A 298 -4.69 -2.14 -4.79
CA ILE A 298 -5.59 -1.69 -3.72
C ILE A 298 -5.44 -0.18 -3.58
N VAL A 299 -6.53 0.55 -3.39
CA VAL A 299 -6.50 2.03 -3.33
C VAL A 299 -6.98 2.55 -1.99
N ILE A 300 -6.30 3.58 -1.47
CA ILE A 300 -6.64 4.25 -0.21
C ILE A 300 -6.76 5.77 -0.41
N PRO A 301 -7.70 6.25 -1.25
CA PRO A 301 -7.90 7.68 -1.41
C PRO A 301 -8.29 8.34 -0.09
N ARG A 302 -7.81 9.58 0.11
CA ARG A 302 -8.11 10.38 1.30
C ARG A 302 -9.14 11.46 0.99
N THR A 303 -10.18 11.53 1.80
CA THR A 303 -11.11 12.66 1.85
C THR A 303 -11.87 12.69 3.17
N GLY A 304 -12.10 13.89 3.72
CA GLY A 304 -13.02 14.10 4.85
C GLY A 304 -14.45 14.48 4.42
N LYS A 305 -14.75 14.47 3.11
CA LYS A 305 -16.08 14.90 2.59
C LYS A 305 -16.91 13.67 2.21
N LYS A 306 -18.06 13.47 2.88
CA LYS A 306 -18.94 12.30 2.70
C LYS A 306 -19.33 12.05 1.23
N HIS A 307 -19.67 13.09 0.46
CA HIS A 307 -20.02 12.92 -0.95
C HIS A 307 -18.85 12.39 -1.80
N ARG A 308 -17.59 12.79 -1.50
CA ARG A 308 -16.41 12.26 -2.19
C ARG A 308 -16.07 10.84 -1.72
N MET A 309 -16.39 10.49 -0.46
CA MET A 309 -16.28 9.10 0.01
C MET A 309 -17.18 8.19 -0.80
N LEU A 310 -18.44 8.57 -1.00
CA LEU A 310 -19.40 7.85 -1.83
C LEU A 310 -18.93 7.74 -3.29
N GLU A 311 -18.44 8.84 -3.86
CA GLU A 311 -17.87 8.85 -5.21
C GLU A 311 -16.71 7.87 -5.35
N ASN A 312 -15.73 7.91 -4.41
CA ASN A 312 -14.52 7.10 -4.44
C ASN A 312 -14.76 5.60 -4.25
N ILE A 313 -15.87 5.18 -3.64
CA ILE A 313 -16.20 3.76 -3.44
C ILE A 313 -17.13 3.21 -4.53
N SER A 314 -17.79 4.09 -5.30
CA SER A 314 -18.71 3.74 -6.39
C SER A 314 -17.94 3.43 -7.69
N LEU A 315 -17.27 2.28 -7.73
CA LEU A 315 -16.30 1.92 -8.78
C LEU A 315 -16.61 0.60 -9.50
N PHE A 316 -17.63 -0.16 -9.07
CA PHE A 316 -17.78 -1.54 -9.49
C PHE A 316 -18.88 -1.76 -10.56
N ASP A 317 -19.54 -0.72 -11.00
CA ASP A 317 -20.63 -0.72 -11.97
C ASP A 317 -20.20 -0.27 -13.39
N PHE A 318 -18.90 -0.10 -13.63
CA PHE A 318 -18.32 0.18 -14.94
C PHE A 318 -16.95 -0.48 -15.08
N HIS A 319 -16.45 -0.57 -16.33
CA HIS A 319 -15.18 -1.22 -16.64
C HIS A 319 -14.44 -0.45 -17.73
N LEU A 320 -13.14 -0.21 -17.54
CA LEU A 320 -12.27 0.40 -18.56
C LEU A 320 -11.81 -0.68 -19.54
N ASN A 321 -11.92 -0.41 -20.82
CA ASN A 321 -11.44 -1.31 -21.87
C ASN A 321 -9.90 -1.28 -22.00
N GLN A 322 -9.32 -2.18 -22.79
CA GLN A 322 -7.86 -2.31 -22.91
C GLN A 322 -7.18 -1.07 -23.49
N THR A 323 -7.86 -0.33 -24.40
CA THR A 323 -7.34 0.91 -24.99
C THR A 323 -7.26 2.01 -23.93
N GLU A 324 -8.32 2.18 -23.14
CA GLU A 324 -8.37 3.13 -22.03
C GLU A 324 -7.33 2.81 -20.95
N MET A 325 -7.20 1.53 -20.56
CA MET A 325 -6.16 1.07 -19.63
C MET A 325 -4.75 1.42 -20.14
N SER A 326 -4.47 1.19 -21.41
CA SER A 326 -3.18 1.51 -22.04
C SER A 326 -2.96 3.02 -22.17
N THR A 327 -4.01 3.78 -22.47
CA THR A 327 -3.98 5.24 -22.55
C THR A 327 -3.62 5.85 -21.21
N ILE A 328 -4.25 5.41 -20.10
CA ILE A 328 -3.93 5.88 -18.76
C ILE A 328 -2.50 5.47 -18.37
N LYS A 329 -2.09 4.24 -18.67
CA LYS A 329 -0.73 3.76 -18.45
C LYS A 329 0.32 4.64 -19.14
N SER A 330 0.03 5.17 -20.36
CA SER A 330 0.95 6.03 -21.13
C SER A 330 1.17 7.43 -20.51
N LEU A 331 0.42 7.81 -19.47
CA LEU A 331 0.59 9.10 -18.78
C LEU A 331 1.75 9.09 -17.76
N ASP A 332 2.46 7.97 -17.65
CA ASP A 332 3.56 7.82 -16.69
C ASP A 332 4.65 8.89 -16.85
N ARG A 333 5.07 9.48 -15.74
CA ARG A 333 6.12 10.49 -15.62
C ARG A 333 7.16 10.06 -14.58
N SER A 334 7.31 8.75 -14.36
CA SER A 334 8.23 8.21 -13.34
C SER A 334 9.69 8.43 -13.68
N LYS A 335 10.02 8.69 -14.95
CA LYS A 335 11.37 9.02 -15.37
C LYS A 335 11.90 10.25 -14.61
N ASN A 336 13.09 10.14 -14.04
CA ASN A 336 13.70 11.16 -13.18
C ASN A 336 12.85 11.56 -11.94
N ASN A 337 11.99 10.67 -11.46
CA ASN A 337 11.08 10.94 -10.34
C ASN A 337 10.11 12.14 -10.53
N GLU A 338 9.86 12.59 -11.76
CA GLU A 338 8.99 13.75 -12.05
C GLU A 338 7.53 13.53 -11.63
N GLY A 339 7.07 12.29 -11.66
CA GLY A 339 5.70 11.92 -11.22
C GLY A 339 5.51 11.94 -9.70
N ARG A 340 6.58 11.90 -8.90
CA ARG A 340 6.52 11.68 -7.45
C ARG A 340 6.24 12.97 -6.68
N GLU A 341 5.23 12.92 -5.81
CA GLU A 341 4.87 14.03 -4.91
C GLU A 341 5.51 13.90 -3.52
N ILE A 342 5.72 12.66 -3.04
CA ILE A 342 6.22 12.37 -1.70
C ILE A 342 7.67 11.88 -1.82
N LYS A 343 8.63 12.79 -1.65
CA LYS A 343 10.06 12.49 -1.80
C LYS A 343 10.80 12.31 -0.48
N PHE A 344 10.44 13.04 0.57
CA PHE A 344 11.12 13.07 1.86
C PHE A 344 12.60 13.49 1.72
N ASP A 345 12.84 14.59 1.02
CA ASP A 345 14.18 15.06 0.59
C ASP A 345 15.14 15.26 1.75
N SER A 346 14.66 15.68 2.95
CA SER A 346 15.49 15.84 4.16
C SER A 346 16.13 14.54 4.65
N ALA A 347 15.65 13.37 4.17
CA ALA A 347 16.19 12.04 4.46
C ALA A 347 16.98 11.43 3.29
N SER A 348 17.15 12.14 2.16
CA SER A 348 17.74 11.60 0.93
C SER A 348 19.20 11.14 1.07
N HIS A 349 19.92 11.63 2.08
CA HIS A 349 21.30 11.27 2.40
C HIS A 349 21.41 9.94 3.18
N LEU A 350 20.28 9.38 3.66
CA LEU A 350 20.29 8.13 4.43
C LEU A 350 20.51 6.93 3.51
N PRO A 351 21.29 5.91 3.93
CA PRO A 351 21.62 4.76 3.09
C PRO A 351 20.41 3.96 2.60
N GLU A 352 19.33 3.96 3.38
CA GLU A 352 18.10 3.23 3.09
C GLU A 352 17.04 4.09 2.38
N TYR A 353 17.43 5.25 1.84
CA TYR A 353 16.50 6.09 1.07
C TYR A 353 16.02 5.35 -0.19
N PRO A 354 14.69 5.19 -0.37
CA PRO A 354 14.16 4.27 -1.37
C PRO A 354 14.16 4.80 -2.81
N PHE A 355 14.35 6.11 -3.01
CA PHE A 355 14.17 6.78 -4.30
C PHE A 355 15.49 7.18 -4.96
N VAL A 356 16.53 6.40 -4.74
CA VAL A 356 17.79 6.51 -5.50
C VAL A 356 17.56 6.00 -6.93
N ASP A 357 18.04 6.73 -7.93
CA ASP A 357 17.99 6.30 -9.33
C ASP A 357 18.78 4.99 -9.47
N ASN A 358 18.11 3.97 -10.01
CA ASN A 358 18.67 2.67 -10.35
C ASN A 358 18.69 2.49 -11.85
#